data_c4d436c80fbea4f8152bbb5eb427ff48
#
_entry.id   c4d436c80fbea4f8152bbb5eb427ff48
#
_cell.length_a   1.000
_cell.length_b   1.000
_cell.length_c   1.000
_cell.angle_alpha   90.00
_cell.angle_beta   90.00
_cell.angle_gamma   90.00
#
_symmetry.space_group_name_H-M   'P 1'
#
loop_
_entity.id
_entity.type
_entity.pdbx_description
1 polymer ?
#
loop_
_entity_poly.entity_id
_entity_poly.type
_entity_poly.pdbx_seq_one_letter_code
_entity_poly.pdbx_strand_id
1 'polypeptide(L)'
;MAGNSSLAKAKDARQDEFYTQLTDIENELRHYRKHFSGKTVLCNCDDPYESNFFKYFALNFNRLKLKKLIATCYSGSPITGTQMSLFGDETEDEARTPYKAMVTSVHDATGNGGIDMDDIAELFRIGENSIERLDGDGDFRSMECLELLDEADIVVTNPPFSLFREYVLQLINHDKRFVIIEIGRAHV
;
A
#
# COMPACT_ATOMS: atom_id res chain seq x y z
N MET A 1 11.60 33.32 18.78
CA MET A 1 11.37 32.46 17.58
C MET A 1 11.52 30.99 17.94
N ALA A 2 10.55 30.42 18.65
CA ALA A 2 10.60 29.01 19.12
C ALA A 2 9.31 28.21 18.75
N GLY A 3 8.54 28.67 17.76
CA GLY A 3 7.24 28.09 17.44
C GLY A 3 7.22 26.98 16.37
N ASN A 4 8.26 26.83 15.55
CA ASN A 4 8.20 25.94 14.37
C ASN A 4 8.70 24.50 14.63
N SER A 5 9.52 24.26 15.65
CA SER A 5 10.08 22.92 15.89
C SER A 5 9.08 21.97 16.60
N SER A 6 8.15 22.52 17.37
CA SER A 6 7.13 21.71 18.06
C SER A 6 5.99 21.28 17.14
N LEU A 7 5.63 22.12 16.16
CA LEU A 7 4.62 21.78 15.14
C LEU A 7 5.15 20.75 14.13
N ALA A 8 6.41 20.84 13.74
CA ALA A 8 7.04 19.84 12.89
C ALA A 8 7.13 18.49 13.61
N LYS A 9 7.60 18.47 14.88
CA LYS A 9 7.63 17.23 15.69
C LYS A 9 6.25 16.64 15.96
N ALA A 10 5.21 17.47 16.11
CA ALA A 10 3.84 17.00 16.29
C ALA A 10 3.25 16.47 14.98
N LYS A 11 3.70 16.98 13.82
CA LYS A 11 3.31 16.49 12.50
C LYS A 11 4.00 15.16 12.18
N ASP A 12 5.28 15.05 12.50
CA ASP A 12 6.08 13.82 12.37
C ASP A 12 5.56 12.71 13.31
N ALA A 13 5.23 13.04 14.58
CA ALA A 13 4.64 12.09 15.52
C ALA A 13 3.24 11.61 15.10
N ARG A 14 2.44 12.48 14.44
CA ARG A 14 1.15 12.06 13.86
C ARG A 14 1.33 11.17 12.65
N GLN A 15 2.34 11.38 11.83
CA GLN A 15 2.68 10.50 10.72
C GLN A 15 3.14 9.13 11.23
N ASP A 16 4.01 9.09 12.24
CA ASP A 16 4.48 7.84 12.86
C ASP A 16 3.35 7.02 13.53
N GLU A 17 2.26 7.67 13.98
CA GLU A 17 1.09 7.01 14.57
C GLU A 17 0.17 6.36 13.53
N PHE A 18 0.22 6.79 12.27
CA PHE A 18 -0.66 6.29 11.20
C PHE A 18 -0.01 5.20 10.33
N TYR A 19 1.32 5.10 10.31
CA TYR A 19 2.02 4.14 9.46
C TYR A 19 2.57 2.97 10.25
N THR A 20 2.17 1.77 9.84
CA THR A 20 2.82 0.55 10.31
C THR A 20 4.28 0.56 9.83
N GLN A 21 5.22 0.50 10.76
CA GLN A 21 6.65 0.55 10.43
C GLN A 21 7.06 -0.69 9.61
N LEU A 22 7.96 -0.50 8.64
CA LEU A 22 8.43 -1.59 7.79
C LEU A 22 9.01 -2.75 8.60
N THR A 23 9.72 -2.46 9.68
CA THR A 23 10.30 -3.46 10.60
C THR A 23 9.24 -4.32 11.29
N ASP A 24 8.09 -3.74 11.64
CA ASP A 24 6.98 -4.48 12.28
C ASP A 24 6.30 -5.38 11.26
N ILE A 25 6.10 -4.87 10.03
CA ILE A 25 5.60 -5.65 8.90
C ILE A 25 6.52 -6.84 8.61
N GLU A 26 7.83 -6.62 8.52
CA GLU A 26 8.82 -7.66 8.27
C GLU A 26 8.83 -8.72 9.38
N ASN A 27 8.76 -8.29 10.63
CA ASN A 27 8.75 -9.18 11.79
C ASN A 27 7.50 -10.06 11.82
N GLU A 28 6.34 -9.50 11.49
CA GLU A 28 5.10 -10.26 11.46
C GLU A 28 5.03 -11.15 10.22
N LEU A 29 5.22 -10.60 9.03
CA LEU A 29 5.03 -11.34 7.78
C LEU A 29 6.06 -12.44 7.54
N ARG A 30 7.20 -12.44 8.24
CA ARG A 30 8.17 -13.55 8.16
C ARG A 30 7.56 -14.91 8.50
N HIS A 31 6.54 -14.93 9.35
CA HIS A 31 5.85 -16.15 9.77
C HIS A 31 4.91 -16.72 8.69
N TYR A 32 4.48 -15.87 7.75
CA TYR A 32 3.47 -16.19 6.73
C TYR A 32 4.05 -16.36 5.32
N ARG A 33 5.35 -16.25 5.12
CA ARG A 33 6.02 -16.26 3.79
C ARG A 33 5.57 -17.39 2.87
N LYS A 34 5.36 -18.59 3.42
CA LYS A 34 4.94 -19.77 2.65
C LYS A 34 3.54 -19.63 2.04
N HIS A 35 2.71 -18.79 2.64
CA HIS A 35 1.33 -18.59 2.20
C HIS A 35 1.24 -17.66 0.99
N PHE A 36 2.28 -16.87 0.70
CA PHE A 36 2.28 -15.91 -0.39
C PHE A 36 2.73 -16.50 -1.73
N SER A 37 3.40 -17.65 -1.74
CA SER A 37 3.97 -18.25 -2.96
C SER A 37 2.89 -18.55 -4.01
N GLY A 38 3.04 -17.97 -5.22
CA GLY A 38 2.11 -18.11 -6.33
C GLY A 38 0.78 -17.36 -6.13
N LYS A 39 0.72 -16.41 -5.18
CA LYS A 39 -0.51 -15.72 -4.80
C LYS A 39 -0.56 -14.29 -5.31
N THR A 40 -1.77 -13.81 -5.56
CA THR A 40 -2.08 -12.40 -5.72
C THR A 40 -2.33 -11.79 -4.35
N VAL A 41 -1.54 -10.77 -3.99
CA VAL A 41 -1.66 -10.04 -2.73
C VAL A 41 -2.29 -8.68 -3.01
N LEU A 42 -3.29 -8.29 -2.21
CA LEU A 42 -3.90 -6.97 -2.22
C LEU A 42 -3.50 -6.20 -0.96
N CYS A 43 -2.93 -5.02 -1.15
CA CYS A 43 -2.68 -4.02 -0.13
C CYS A 43 -3.58 -2.81 -0.43
N ASN A 44 -4.63 -2.62 0.35
CA ASN A 44 -5.53 -1.48 0.19
C ASN A 44 -5.57 -0.64 1.46
N CYS A 45 -6.25 0.49 1.42
CA CYS A 45 -6.42 1.48 2.49
C CYS A 45 -5.26 2.47 2.65
N ASP A 46 -4.06 2.18 2.19
CA ASP A 46 -2.91 3.09 2.22
C ASP A 46 -2.51 3.48 0.80
N ASP A 47 -1.92 4.67 0.65
CA ASP A 47 -1.31 5.06 -0.62
C ASP A 47 -0.15 4.10 -0.96
N PRO A 48 -0.13 3.47 -2.16
CA PRO A 48 0.90 2.50 -2.53
C PRO A 48 2.33 3.05 -2.45
N TYR A 49 2.54 4.32 -2.78
CA TYR A 49 3.86 4.93 -2.74
C TYR A 49 4.38 5.12 -1.32
N GLU A 50 3.52 5.50 -0.39
CA GLU A 50 3.86 5.72 1.02
C GLU A 50 3.78 4.42 1.83
N SER A 51 2.93 3.48 1.41
CA SER A 51 2.64 2.26 2.16
C SER A 51 3.86 1.37 2.35
N ASN A 52 4.22 1.12 3.60
CA ASN A 52 5.24 0.15 3.94
C ASN A 52 4.82 -1.30 3.62
N PHE A 53 3.53 -1.59 3.53
CA PHE A 53 3.03 -2.88 3.03
C PHE A 53 3.37 -3.06 1.56
N PHE A 54 3.07 -2.06 0.72
CA PHE A 54 3.43 -2.10 -0.69
C PHE A 54 4.95 -2.26 -0.87
N LYS A 55 5.74 -1.43 -0.20
CA LYS A 55 7.21 -1.49 -0.23
C LYS A 55 7.73 -2.88 0.15
N TYR A 56 7.20 -3.46 1.24
CA TYR A 56 7.59 -4.81 1.67
C TYR A 56 7.34 -5.85 0.59
N PHE A 57 6.13 -5.88 0.02
CA PHE A 57 5.78 -6.89 -0.99
C PHE A 57 6.48 -6.65 -2.32
N ALA A 58 6.65 -5.41 -2.77
CA ALA A 58 7.36 -5.07 -4.00
C ALA A 58 8.84 -5.50 -3.92
N LEU A 59 9.55 -5.11 -2.85
CA LEU A 59 10.96 -5.47 -2.65
C LEU A 59 11.19 -6.96 -2.40
N ASN A 60 10.20 -7.66 -1.87
CA ASN A 60 10.28 -9.10 -1.63
C ASN A 60 9.54 -9.94 -2.67
N PHE A 61 9.08 -9.35 -3.78
CA PHE A 61 8.22 -9.97 -4.78
C PHE A 61 8.78 -11.32 -5.25
N ASN A 62 10.01 -11.34 -5.71
CA ASN A 62 10.68 -12.54 -6.21
C ASN A 62 10.97 -13.56 -5.08
N ARG A 63 11.38 -13.07 -3.89
CA ARG A 63 11.68 -13.94 -2.74
C ARG A 63 10.44 -14.63 -2.21
N LEU A 64 9.30 -13.94 -2.21
CA LEU A 64 7.98 -14.48 -1.84
C LEU A 64 7.36 -15.29 -2.96
N LYS A 65 7.90 -15.22 -4.19
CA LYS A 65 7.35 -15.82 -5.40
C LYS A 65 5.90 -15.40 -5.64
N LEU A 66 5.62 -14.11 -5.50
CA LEU A 66 4.28 -13.59 -5.76
C LEU A 66 3.90 -13.79 -7.22
N LYS A 67 2.61 -14.04 -7.45
CA LYS A 67 2.02 -14.02 -8.79
C LYS A 67 1.75 -12.57 -9.20
N LYS A 68 1.19 -11.76 -8.30
CA LYS A 68 0.80 -10.37 -8.52
C LYS A 68 0.71 -9.63 -7.20
N LEU A 69 1.06 -8.36 -7.20
CA LEU A 69 0.80 -7.44 -6.10
C LEU A 69 -0.14 -6.35 -6.62
N ILE A 70 -1.24 -6.11 -5.92
CA ILE A 70 -2.20 -5.04 -6.18
C ILE A 70 -2.20 -4.12 -4.99
N ALA A 71 -2.21 -2.82 -5.24
CA ALA A 71 -2.38 -1.83 -4.20
C ALA A 71 -3.35 -0.73 -4.66
N THR A 72 -4.18 -0.24 -3.76
CA THR A 72 -5.15 0.83 -4.04
C THR A 72 -5.06 1.91 -2.98
N CYS A 73 -5.29 3.16 -3.35
CA CYS A 73 -5.43 4.26 -2.41
C CYS A 73 -6.86 4.82 -2.43
N TYR A 74 -7.21 5.52 -1.35
CA TYR A 74 -8.48 6.21 -1.17
C TYR A 74 -8.26 7.73 -1.28
N SER A 75 -9.15 8.44 -1.98
CA SER A 75 -9.04 9.89 -2.22
C SER A 75 -9.05 10.76 -0.95
N GLY A 76 -9.59 10.24 0.14
CA GLY A 76 -9.62 10.88 1.46
C GLY A 76 -8.43 10.56 2.36
N SER A 77 -7.44 9.82 1.86
CA SER A 77 -6.22 9.53 2.62
C SER A 77 -5.52 10.85 2.98
N PRO A 78 -5.12 11.07 4.24
CA PRO A 78 -4.43 12.31 4.65
C PRO A 78 -3.10 12.56 3.94
N ILE A 79 -2.67 11.64 3.09
CA ILE A 79 -1.38 11.64 2.38
C ILE A 79 -1.54 11.95 0.89
N THR A 80 -2.76 11.83 0.34
CA THR A 80 -3.04 12.30 -1.00
C THR A 80 -2.77 13.81 -1.07
N GLY A 81 -1.64 14.20 -1.60
CA GLY A 81 -1.24 15.60 -1.75
C GLY A 81 0.15 15.94 -1.22
N THR A 82 0.89 15.01 -0.62
CA THR A 82 2.30 15.20 -0.24
C THR A 82 3.25 14.53 -1.23
N GLN A 83 2.73 13.92 -2.28
CA GLN A 83 3.52 13.12 -3.20
C GLN A 83 4.09 13.89 -4.35
N MET A 84 5.36 13.66 -4.58
CA MET A 84 5.94 13.75 -5.92
C MET A 84 5.31 12.63 -6.74
N SER A 85 4.46 13.03 -7.67
CA SER A 85 3.67 12.15 -8.51
C SER A 85 4.51 11.07 -9.17
N LEU A 86 4.11 9.80 -9.04
CA LEU A 86 4.57 8.71 -9.91
C LEU A 86 4.23 8.99 -11.40
N PHE A 87 3.37 9.97 -11.65
CA PHE A 87 2.89 10.35 -12.98
C PHE A 87 3.59 11.59 -13.58
N GLY A 88 4.55 12.23 -12.85
CA GLY A 88 5.23 13.45 -13.31
C GLY A 88 4.62 14.74 -12.77
N ASP A 89 4.83 15.89 -13.44
CA ASP A 89 4.30 17.21 -13.08
C ASP A 89 2.78 17.26 -13.20
N GLU A 90 2.07 16.80 -12.16
CA GLU A 90 0.61 16.86 -12.10
C GLU A 90 0.13 18.07 -11.27
N THR A 91 -1.07 18.52 -11.56
CA THR A 91 -1.74 19.56 -10.79
C THR A 91 -2.17 19.01 -9.41
N GLU A 92 -2.33 19.89 -8.39
CA GLU A 92 -2.74 19.50 -7.03
C GLU A 92 -4.06 18.70 -6.99
N ASP A 93 -4.95 18.91 -7.95
CA ASP A 93 -6.22 18.17 -8.06
C ASP A 93 -6.02 16.76 -8.64
N GLU A 94 -5.05 16.58 -9.52
CA GLU A 94 -4.70 15.27 -10.09
C GLU A 94 -3.99 14.37 -9.08
N ALA A 95 -3.17 14.96 -8.21
CA ALA A 95 -2.48 14.26 -7.12
C ALA A 95 -3.43 13.67 -6.06
N ARG A 96 -4.72 14.05 -6.06
CA ARG A 96 -5.75 13.52 -5.14
C ARG A 96 -6.63 12.43 -5.75
N THR A 97 -6.39 12.07 -7.02
CA THR A 97 -7.20 11.06 -7.68
C THR A 97 -6.76 9.68 -7.21
N PRO A 98 -7.69 8.84 -6.71
CA PRO A 98 -7.35 7.49 -6.29
C PRO A 98 -6.88 6.65 -7.49
N TYR A 99 -5.96 5.74 -7.22
CA TYR A 99 -5.39 4.89 -8.25
C TYR A 99 -5.13 3.48 -7.73
N LYS A 100 -4.95 2.55 -8.64
CA LYS A 100 -4.46 1.20 -8.39
C LYS A 100 -3.08 1.01 -9.02
N ALA A 101 -2.19 0.37 -8.29
CA ALA A 101 -0.89 -0.05 -8.75
C ALA A 101 -0.85 -1.58 -8.84
N MET A 102 -0.37 -2.12 -9.95
CA MET A 102 -0.27 -3.57 -10.16
C MET A 102 1.16 -3.93 -10.53
N VAL A 103 1.80 -4.78 -9.73
CA VAL A 103 3.15 -5.30 -9.94
C VAL A 103 3.07 -6.76 -10.34
N THR A 104 3.63 -7.09 -11.50
CA THR A 104 3.72 -8.44 -12.04
C THR A 104 5.16 -8.85 -12.35
N SER A 105 6.08 -7.89 -12.40
CA SER A 105 7.50 -8.08 -12.69
C SER A 105 8.34 -7.21 -11.75
N VAL A 106 9.43 -7.77 -11.23
CA VAL A 106 10.42 -7.04 -10.43
C VAL A 106 11.83 -7.52 -10.79
N HIS A 107 12.67 -6.61 -11.27
CA HIS A 107 14.09 -6.84 -11.57
C HIS A 107 14.87 -5.53 -11.43
N ASP A 108 16.20 -5.60 -11.47
CA ASP A 108 17.07 -4.43 -11.48
C ASP A 108 16.92 -3.69 -12.81
N ALA A 109 16.01 -2.73 -12.86
CA ALA A 109 15.69 -1.94 -14.04
C ALA A 109 16.60 -0.73 -14.20
N THR A 110 17.18 -0.24 -13.11
CA THR A 110 18.12 0.89 -13.08
C THR A 110 19.57 0.46 -13.36
N GLY A 111 19.88 -0.83 -13.21
CA GLY A 111 21.21 -1.39 -13.46
C GLY A 111 22.21 -1.09 -12.32
N ASN A 112 21.72 -0.81 -11.11
CA ASN A 112 22.58 -0.48 -9.97
C ASN A 112 23.11 -1.71 -9.19
N GLY A 113 22.66 -2.92 -9.55
CA GLY A 113 23.11 -4.19 -8.99
C GLY A 113 22.28 -4.72 -7.82
N GLY A 114 21.17 -4.07 -7.49
CA GLY A 114 20.21 -4.47 -6.47
C GLY A 114 18.78 -4.24 -6.92
N ILE A 115 17.82 -4.61 -6.10
CA ILE A 115 16.40 -4.27 -6.31
C ILE A 115 16.01 -3.30 -5.20
N ASP A 116 15.58 -2.11 -5.58
CA ASP A 116 15.10 -1.06 -4.68
C ASP A 116 13.82 -0.40 -5.20
N MET A 117 13.36 0.66 -4.55
CA MET A 117 12.13 1.36 -4.96
C MET A 117 12.30 2.17 -6.24
N ASP A 118 13.51 2.54 -6.62
CA ASP A 118 13.78 3.23 -7.89
C ASP A 118 13.56 2.28 -9.07
N ASP A 119 13.90 0.97 -8.91
CA ASP A 119 13.56 -0.04 -9.91
C ASP A 119 12.06 -0.23 -10.05
N ILE A 120 11.33 -0.25 -8.94
CA ILE A 120 9.87 -0.35 -8.97
C ILE A 120 9.27 0.85 -9.71
N ALA A 121 9.74 2.07 -9.44
CA ALA A 121 9.30 3.27 -10.13
C ALA A 121 9.63 3.22 -11.64
N GLU A 122 10.83 2.76 -11.99
CA GLU A 122 11.24 2.60 -13.40
C GLU A 122 10.37 1.56 -14.13
N LEU A 123 10.05 0.42 -13.50
CA LEU A 123 9.19 -0.61 -14.08
C LEU A 123 7.76 -0.11 -14.33
N PHE A 124 7.25 0.81 -13.51
CA PHE A 124 6.01 1.51 -13.81
C PHE A 124 6.17 2.47 -14.99
N ARG A 125 7.26 3.24 -15.02
CA ARG A 125 7.53 4.22 -16.08
C ARG A 125 7.65 3.59 -17.46
N ILE A 126 8.28 2.41 -17.57
CA ILE A 126 8.44 1.68 -18.84
C ILE A 126 7.25 0.80 -19.20
N GLY A 127 6.22 0.72 -18.35
CA GLY A 127 5.00 -0.03 -18.58
C GLY A 127 5.08 -1.54 -18.37
N GLU A 128 6.12 -2.05 -17.71
CA GLU A 128 6.18 -3.46 -17.28
C GLU A 128 5.26 -3.76 -16.10
N ASN A 129 4.99 -2.74 -15.28
CA ASN A 129 3.96 -2.74 -14.27
C ASN A 129 2.94 -1.64 -14.59
N SER A 130 1.72 -1.72 -14.09
CA SER A 130 0.69 -0.75 -14.42
C SER A 130 0.25 0.08 -13.23
N ILE A 131 0.02 1.38 -13.49
CA ILE A 131 -0.68 2.30 -12.61
C ILE A 131 -1.87 2.82 -13.39
N GLU A 132 -3.07 2.73 -12.81
CA GLU A 132 -4.31 3.15 -13.44
C GLU A 132 -5.14 3.94 -12.43
N ARG A 133 -5.77 5.02 -12.87
CA ARG A 133 -6.71 5.78 -12.03
C ARG A 133 -7.95 4.93 -11.78
N LEU A 134 -8.49 5.05 -10.58
CA LEU A 134 -9.80 4.48 -10.25
C LEU A 134 -10.89 5.45 -10.71
N ASP A 135 -12.01 4.92 -11.20
CA ASP A 135 -13.16 5.73 -11.62
C ASP A 135 -13.91 6.34 -10.41
N GLY A 136 -13.84 5.66 -9.26
CA GLY A 136 -14.46 6.07 -8.01
C GLY A 136 -13.52 6.80 -7.07
N ASP A 137 -13.89 6.84 -5.80
CA ASP A 137 -13.11 7.47 -4.71
C ASP A 137 -12.07 6.53 -4.07
N GLY A 138 -11.97 5.29 -4.53
CA GLY A 138 -11.10 4.26 -3.97
C GLY A 138 -11.61 3.64 -2.66
N ASP A 139 -12.87 3.90 -2.29
CA ASP A 139 -13.49 3.25 -1.13
C ASP A 139 -13.50 1.73 -1.33
N PHE A 140 -13.07 0.99 -0.30
CA PHE A 140 -12.97 -0.47 -0.36
C PHE A 140 -14.31 -1.17 -0.67
N ARG A 141 -15.45 -0.48 -0.51
CA ARG A 141 -16.82 -0.95 -0.81
C ARG A 141 -17.24 -0.69 -2.25
N SER A 142 -16.49 0.11 -3.01
CA SER A 142 -16.80 0.39 -4.41
C SER A 142 -16.74 -0.88 -5.25
N MET A 143 -17.52 -0.93 -6.33
CA MET A 143 -17.54 -2.09 -7.24
C MET A 143 -16.14 -2.41 -7.76
N GLU A 144 -15.37 -1.38 -8.14
CA GLU A 144 -14.03 -1.52 -8.65
C GLU A 144 -13.07 -2.12 -7.61
N CYS A 145 -13.14 -1.66 -6.35
CA CYS A 145 -12.35 -2.23 -5.26
C CYS A 145 -12.78 -3.66 -4.90
N LEU A 146 -14.07 -3.99 -5.05
CA LEU A 146 -14.59 -5.35 -4.87
C LEU A 146 -14.09 -6.30 -5.96
N GLU A 147 -14.01 -5.86 -7.21
CA GLU A 147 -13.43 -6.66 -8.30
C GLU A 147 -11.94 -6.96 -8.04
N LEU A 148 -11.17 -5.97 -7.56
CA LEU A 148 -9.78 -6.18 -7.15
C LEU A 148 -9.67 -7.11 -5.93
N LEU A 149 -10.61 -7.00 -4.98
CA LEU A 149 -10.70 -7.91 -3.85
C LEU A 149 -10.97 -9.33 -4.34
N ASP A 150 -11.88 -9.52 -5.29
CA ASP A 150 -12.21 -10.85 -5.82
C ASP A 150 -11.03 -11.49 -6.57
N GLU A 151 -10.21 -10.69 -7.25
CA GLU A 151 -8.97 -11.15 -7.87
C GLU A 151 -7.90 -11.58 -6.86
N ALA A 152 -7.89 -11.00 -5.67
CA ALA A 152 -6.88 -11.26 -4.65
C ALA A 152 -7.06 -12.63 -3.99
N ASP A 153 -5.95 -13.32 -3.73
CA ASP A 153 -5.91 -14.52 -2.89
C ASP A 153 -5.77 -14.17 -1.39
N ILE A 154 -5.00 -13.10 -1.10
CA ILE A 154 -4.67 -12.69 0.26
C ILE A 154 -4.70 -11.16 0.34
N VAL A 155 -5.31 -10.63 1.38
CA VAL A 155 -5.32 -9.21 1.70
C VAL A 155 -4.38 -8.94 2.86
N VAL A 156 -3.50 -7.94 2.72
CA VAL A 156 -2.58 -7.53 3.80
C VAL A 156 -2.62 -6.01 3.93
N THR A 157 -3.11 -5.52 5.06
CA THR A 157 -3.39 -4.09 5.23
C THR A 157 -3.51 -3.69 6.71
N ASN A 158 -3.62 -2.38 6.93
CA ASN A 158 -4.03 -1.75 8.18
C ASN A 158 -5.24 -0.86 7.90
N PRO A 159 -6.49 -1.36 8.05
CA PRO A 159 -7.68 -0.57 7.75
C PRO A 159 -7.94 0.50 8.82
N PRO A 160 -8.66 1.59 8.49
CA PRO A 160 -9.06 2.59 9.46
C PRO A 160 -9.86 1.98 10.62
N PHE A 161 -9.54 2.32 11.87
CA PHE A 161 -10.19 1.78 13.06
C PHE A 161 -11.71 1.95 13.06
N SER A 162 -12.19 3.09 12.55
CA SER A 162 -13.62 3.40 12.46
C SER A 162 -14.39 2.44 11.54
N LEU A 163 -13.73 1.86 10.55
CA LEU A 163 -14.30 0.98 9.54
C LEU A 163 -13.88 -0.49 9.71
N PHE A 164 -13.08 -0.80 10.73
CA PHE A 164 -12.47 -2.12 10.94
C PHE A 164 -13.48 -3.27 10.88
N ARG A 165 -14.60 -3.14 11.63
CA ARG A 165 -15.62 -4.20 11.68
C ARG A 165 -16.25 -4.45 10.31
N GLU A 166 -16.59 -3.38 9.60
CA GLU A 166 -17.20 -3.46 8.27
C GLU A 166 -16.23 -4.06 7.26
N TYR A 167 -14.97 -3.63 7.33
CA TYR A 167 -13.91 -4.13 6.48
C TYR A 167 -13.67 -5.65 6.68
N VAL A 168 -13.53 -6.11 7.92
CA VAL A 168 -13.35 -7.53 8.22
C VAL A 168 -14.56 -8.37 7.78
N LEU A 169 -15.78 -7.87 7.98
CA LEU A 169 -16.98 -8.55 7.48
C LEU A 169 -16.98 -8.71 5.97
N GLN A 170 -16.51 -7.68 5.24
CA GLN A 170 -16.37 -7.78 3.78
C GLN A 170 -15.38 -8.86 3.38
N LEU A 171 -14.20 -8.92 4.01
CA LEU A 171 -13.20 -9.95 3.73
C LEU A 171 -13.75 -11.37 3.97
N ILE A 172 -14.50 -11.55 5.05
CA ILE A 172 -15.16 -12.83 5.37
C ILE A 172 -16.23 -13.18 4.33
N ASN A 173 -17.07 -12.23 3.94
CA ASN A 173 -18.13 -12.44 2.96
C ASN A 173 -17.58 -12.80 1.57
N HIS A 174 -16.38 -12.34 1.22
CA HIS A 174 -15.68 -12.68 -0.02
C HIS A 174 -14.73 -13.88 0.13
N ASP A 175 -14.79 -14.60 1.25
CA ASP A 175 -13.95 -15.77 1.55
C ASP A 175 -12.46 -15.51 1.36
N LYS A 176 -11.99 -14.32 1.78
CA LYS A 176 -10.59 -13.90 1.62
C LYS A 176 -9.74 -14.29 2.81
N ARG A 177 -8.53 -14.76 2.53
CA ARG A 177 -7.48 -14.83 3.55
C ARG A 177 -6.95 -13.42 3.77
N PHE A 178 -6.67 -13.08 5.02
CA PHE A 178 -6.12 -11.75 5.32
C PHE A 178 -5.15 -11.75 6.50
N VAL A 179 -4.27 -10.78 6.50
CA VAL A 179 -3.41 -10.40 7.61
C VAL A 179 -3.63 -8.92 7.85
N ILE A 180 -4.12 -8.56 9.03
CA ILE A 180 -4.29 -7.17 9.45
C ILE A 180 -3.26 -6.92 10.53
N ILE A 181 -2.41 -5.91 10.31
CA ILE A 181 -1.37 -5.51 11.26
C ILE A 181 -1.77 -4.15 11.81
N GLU A 182 -2.20 -4.13 13.06
CA GLU A 182 -2.48 -2.91 13.80
C GLU A 182 -1.36 -2.66 14.82
N ILE A 183 -0.86 -1.43 14.87
CA ILE A 183 0.00 -1.02 15.96
C ILE A 183 -0.90 -0.65 17.13
N GLY A 184 -0.99 -1.54 18.12
CA GLY A 184 -1.71 -1.28 19.35
C GLY A 184 -1.10 -0.09 20.08
N ARG A 185 -1.89 0.96 20.36
CA ARG A 185 -1.52 1.94 21.38
C ARG A 185 -1.41 1.20 22.71
N ALA A 186 -0.21 1.15 23.26
CA ALA A 186 -0.05 0.81 24.66
C ALA A 186 -0.74 1.92 25.47
N HIS A 187 -1.95 1.67 25.96
CA HIS A 187 -2.54 2.49 27.01
C HIS A 187 -1.75 2.23 28.30
N VAL A 188 -0.92 3.18 28.68
CA VAL A 188 -0.36 3.29 30.02
C VAL A 188 -1.37 3.97 30.92
#